data_b33341d2431337bc9ad525b1ef77ed9b
#
_entry.id   b33341d2431337bc9ad525b1ef77ed9b
#
_cell.length_a   1.000
_cell.length_b   1.000
_cell.length_c   1.000
_cell.angle_alpha   90.00
_cell.angle_beta   90.00
_cell.angle_gamma   90.00
#
_symmetry.space_group_name_H-M   'P 1'
#
loop_
_entity.id
_entity.type
_entity.pdbx_description
1 polymer ?
#
loop_
_entity_poly.entity_id
_entity_poly.type
_entity_poly.pdbx_seq_one_letter_code
_entity_poly.pdbx_strand_id
1 'polypeptide(L)'
;MNKKYYIVVTPFFPTAESFRGPFIYDQVQALKRNSDYEIVVFRPIQQIKEPYYDYRGVRVHYFHHWQMPSMILNGLTDGLGQRSLLNKLRELGIPLENVAVVHTHTVSMAAMALAVKKYNPAVKTIVQHHDPDPYGIRNGRLSEKWWNVQYRARHAKWLFEQIDLHVSVSQYVEQNLLLFPSCSAHDIDEKYLHVLSKVKNMSRTKIKKSVVLYNGVDVEQFYQNPVPHEGFVIGCVANMGDWKDQLTLIKAVEILHQKGVQNLTLNFIGSGEERENYERYVGEHGLDGCIHFLKEVRHEQLPVFFNTLDLFVLPSYFEGFGCVFTEAASCGVPFMICEGQGASEYLAEHEKNQWTFKPKDYQTLAKLIEEQMANRCVQQLVEPLNIDELIIRFLKHI
;
A
#
# COMPACT_ATOMS: atom_id res chain seq x y z
N MET A 1 34.80 -2.32 -12.79
CA MET A 1 33.66 -3.24 -12.95
C MET A 1 32.58 -2.53 -13.77
N ASN A 2 31.93 -3.20 -14.72
CA ASN A 2 30.80 -2.58 -15.44
C ASN A 2 29.67 -2.32 -14.48
N LYS A 3 29.20 -1.08 -14.43
CA LYS A 3 28.09 -0.62 -13.58
C LYS A 3 26.81 -1.38 -13.95
N LYS A 4 26.15 -2.03 -12.98
CA LYS A 4 24.87 -2.70 -13.16
C LYS A 4 23.72 -1.81 -12.70
N TYR A 5 22.69 -1.71 -13.51
CA TYR A 5 21.54 -0.85 -13.24
C TYR A 5 20.34 -1.64 -12.75
N TYR A 6 19.66 -1.08 -11.75
CA TYR A 6 18.36 -1.52 -11.28
C TYR A 6 17.36 -0.42 -11.61
N ILE A 7 16.44 -0.70 -12.50
CA ILE A 7 15.44 0.26 -12.99
C ILE A 7 14.14 0.08 -12.22
N VAL A 8 13.71 1.13 -11.53
CA VAL A 8 12.40 1.18 -10.87
C VAL A 8 11.44 1.98 -11.74
N VAL A 9 10.29 1.42 -12.09
CA VAL A 9 9.23 2.09 -12.85
C VAL A 9 7.96 2.11 -12.04
N THR A 10 7.50 3.30 -11.67
CA THR A 10 6.34 3.44 -10.77
C THR A 10 5.40 4.56 -11.22
N PRO A 11 4.06 4.36 -11.17
CA PRO A 11 3.08 5.41 -11.51
C PRO A 11 3.00 6.50 -10.44
N PHE A 12 3.48 6.23 -9.22
CA PHE A 12 3.49 7.19 -8.12
C PHE A 12 4.81 7.11 -7.34
N PHE A 13 5.32 8.27 -7.03
CA PHE A 13 6.51 8.47 -6.20
C PHE A 13 6.36 9.83 -5.53
N PRO A 14 6.82 10.04 -4.28
CA PRO A 14 6.61 11.28 -3.57
C PRO A 14 7.16 12.51 -4.32
N THR A 15 6.50 13.63 -4.15
CA THR A 15 6.95 14.96 -4.61
C THR A 15 6.89 15.94 -3.44
N ALA A 16 7.35 17.16 -3.61
CA ALA A 16 7.21 18.21 -2.59
C ALA A 16 5.73 18.50 -2.22
N GLU A 17 4.81 18.24 -3.15
CA GLU A 17 3.38 18.58 -3.04
C GLU A 17 2.49 17.35 -2.78
N SER A 18 2.98 16.14 -3.02
CA SER A 18 2.20 14.90 -2.91
C SER A 18 2.99 13.79 -2.24
N PHE A 19 2.40 13.24 -1.17
CA PHE A 19 3.01 12.15 -0.39
C PHE A 19 2.62 10.75 -0.89
N ARG A 20 2.17 10.60 -2.13
CA ARG A 20 1.82 9.28 -2.66
C ARG A 20 3.07 8.44 -2.90
N GLY A 21 3.13 7.26 -2.27
CA GLY A 21 4.17 6.27 -2.46
C GLY A 21 5.44 6.45 -1.61
N PRO A 22 5.37 6.93 -0.34
CA PRO A 22 6.54 7.04 0.52
C PRO A 22 7.22 5.67 0.71
N PHE A 23 6.48 4.59 0.82
CA PHE A 23 6.99 3.23 0.92
C PHE A 23 7.84 2.81 -0.30
N ILE A 24 7.62 3.37 -1.51
CA ILE A 24 8.49 3.11 -2.67
C ILE A 24 9.79 3.89 -2.53
N TYR A 25 9.74 5.10 -1.99
CA TYR A 25 10.94 5.87 -1.67
C TYR A 25 11.81 5.12 -0.65
N ASP A 26 11.22 4.63 0.43
CA ASP A 26 11.92 3.87 1.47
C ASP A 26 12.53 2.59 0.89
N GLN A 27 11.80 1.88 0.05
CA GLN A 27 12.29 0.70 -0.69
C GLN A 27 13.48 1.06 -1.60
N VAL A 28 13.42 2.18 -2.33
CA VAL A 28 14.52 2.66 -3.18
C VAL A 28 15.75 3.02 -2.34
N GLN A 29 15.57 3.67 -1.20
CA GLN A 29 16.68 3.99 -0.29
C GLN A 29 17.31 2.73 0.29
N ALA A 30 16.49 1.77 0.71
CA ALA A 30 16.99 0.48 1.22
C ALA A 30 17.73 -0.31 0.14
N LEU A 31 17.26 -0.30 -1.11
CA LEU A 31 17.98 -0.90 -2.25
C LEU A 31 19.35 -0.23 -2.48
N LYS A 32 19.42 1.10 -2.38
CA LYS A 32 20.69 1.85 -2.50
C LYS A 32 21.69 1.51 -1.39
N ARG A 33 21.22 1.33 -0.15
CA ARG A 33 22.08 0.98 0.99
C ARG A 33 22.58 -0.47 0.95
N ASN A 34 21.75 -1.39 0.43
CA ASN A 34 21.96 -2.83 0.58
C ASN A 34 22.34 -3.55 -0.73
N SER A 35 22.63 -2.83 -1.80
CA SER A 35 23.05 -3.44 -3.08
C SER A 35 24.08 -2.60 -3.81
N ASP A 36 24.85 -3.25 -4.71
CA ASP A 36 25.83 -2.60 -5.60
C ASP A 36 25.20 -2.05 -6.90
N TYR A 37 23.86 -2.06 -6.98
CA TYR A 37 23.17 -1.55 -8.16
C TYR A 37 23.14 -0.02 -8.18
N GLU A 38 23.27 0.54 -9.39
CA GLU A 38 22.84 1.91 -9.63
C GLU A 38 21.32 1.94 -9.78
N ILE A 39 20.64 2.51 -8.80
CA ILE A 39 19.16 2.57 -8.78
C ILE A 39 18.71 3.81 -9.57
N VAL A 40 17.88 3.60 -10.60
CA VAL A 40 17.30 4.67 -11.43
C VAL A 40 15.81 4.58 -11.41
N VAL A 41 15.13 5.68 -11.03
CA VAL A 41 13.69 5.72 -10.87
C VAL A 41 13.03 6.44 -12.04
N PHE A 42 12.00 5.81 -12.62
CA PHE A 42 11.19 6.35 -13.71
C PHE A 42 9.73 6.45 -13.31
N ARG A 43 9.12 7.57 -13.71
CA ARG A 43 7.69 7.82 -13.53
C ARG A 43 7.03 8.15 -14.87
N PRO A 44 5.90 7.49 -15.22
CA PRO A 44 5.15 7.83 -16.41
C PRO A 44 4.42 9.18 -16.26
N ILE A 45 4.35 9.93 -17.34
CA ILE A 45 3.59 11.18 -17.40
C ILE A 45 3.01 11.37 -18.80
N GLN A 46 1.85 12.03 -18.90
CA GLN A 46 1.21 12.29 -20.19
C GLN A 46 1.86 13.46 -20.94
N GLN A 47 2.25 14.51 -20.20
CA GLN A 47 2.92 15.69 -20.74
C GLN A 47 4.16 15.98 -19.93
N ILE A 48 5.32 15.87 -20.56
CA ILE A 48 6.60 16.18 -19.92
C ILE A 48 6.84 17.68 -20.06
N LYS A 49 6.79 18.40 -18.94
CA LYS A 49 7.21 19.80 -18.84
C LYS A 49 8.68 19.89 -18.43
N GLU A 50 9.04 19.08 -17.44
CA GLU A 50 10.40 18.94 -16.93
C GLU A 50 10.87 17.51 -17.15
N PRO A 51 12.19 17.27 -17.44
CA PRO A 51 12.69 15.93 -17.73
C PRO A 51 12.77 15.02 -16.48
N TYR A 52 12.84 15.59 -15.30
CA TYR A 52 12.93 14.92 -14.01
C TYR A 52 12.53 15.86 -12.87
N TYR A 53 12.42 15.31 -11.66
CA TYR A 53 12.43 16.05 -10.40
C TYR A 53 13.30 15.32 -9.38
N ASP A 54 13.74 16.03 -8.36
CA ASP A 54 14.50 15.45 -7.25
C ASP A 54 13.61 15.39 -6.00
N TYR A 55 13.60 14.24 -5.31
CA TYR A 55 12.96 14.07 -4.02
C TYR A 55 13.95 13.45 -3.04
N ARG A 56 14.38 14.20 -2.03
CA ARG A 56 15.28 13.74 -0.96
C ARG A 56 16.49 12.93 -1.45
N GLY A 57 17.18 13.44 -2.45
CA GLY A 57 18.36 12.79 -3.02
C GLY A 57 18.08 11.64 -3.99
N VAL A 58 16.82 11.41 -4.36
CA VAL A 58 16.43 10.51 -5.44
C VAL A 58 15.97 11.32 -6.64
N ARG A 59 16.67 11.15 -7.77
CA ARG A 59 16.24 11.70 -9.04
C ARG A 59 15.25 10.79 -9.71
N VAL A 60 14.06 11.34 -10.04
CA VAL A 60 12.94 10.65 -10.68
C VAL A 60 12.80 11.16 -12.10
N HIS A 61 13.11 10.32 -13.06
CA HIS A 61 13.04 10.68 -14.48
C HIS A 61 11.64 10.45 -15.04
N TYR A 62 11.17 11.38 -15.86
CA TYR A 62 9.92 11.21 -16.56
C TYR A 62 10.10 10.54 -17.93
N PHE A 63 9.10 9.72 -18.29
CA PHE A 63 8.93 9.19 -19.64
C PHE A 63 7.46 9.28 -20.05
N HIS A 64 7.21 9.36 -21.36
CA HIS A 64 5.84 9.43 -21.86
C HIS A 64 5.18 8.06 -21.80
N HIS A 65 4.04 8.01 -21.12
CA HIS A 65 3.13 6.88 -21.19
C HIS A 65 1.69 7.39 -21.12
N TRP A 66 1.03 7.37 -22.26
CA TRP A 66 -0.34 7.80 -22.36
C TRP A 66 -1.28 6.65 -21.99
N GLN A 67 -2.13 6.85 -21.01
CA GLN A 67 -3.18 5.91 -20.61
C GLN A 67 -4.54 6.50 -20.93
N MET A 68 -5.43 5.69 -21.48
CA MET A 68 -6.80 6.10 -21.70
C MET A 68 -7.52 6.40 -20.37
N PRO A 69 -8.43 7.40 -20.36
CA PRO A 69 -9.23 7.71 -19.20
C PRO A 69 -9.89 6.43 -18.63
N SER A 70 -9.93 6.32 -17.30
CA SER A 70 -10.49 5.15 -16.61
C SER A 70 -9.85 3.81 -16.97
N MET A 71 -8.59 3.81 -17.46
CA MET A 71 -7.84 2.61 -17.87
C MET A 71 -8.57 1.74 -18.90
N ILE A 72 -9.44 2.34 -19.72
CA ILE A 72 -10.14 1.67 -20.81
C ILE A 72 -9.09 1.16 -21.82
N LEU A 73 -9.24 -0.09 -22.29
CA LEU A 73 -8.31 -0.75 -23.21
C LEU A 73 -6.84 -0.64 -22.75
N ASN A 74 -6.60 -0.90 -21.47
CA ASN A 74 -5.26 -0.91 -20.88
C ASN A 74 -4.34 -1.81 -21.73
N GLY A 75 -3.12 -1.33 -22.02
CA GLY A 75 -2.17 -2.04 -22.89
C GLY A 75 -2.14 -1.58 -24.35
N LEU A 76 -3.18 -0.91 -24.86
CA LEU A 76 -3.19 -0.44 -26.24
C LEU A 76 -2.00 0.50 -26.55
N THR A 77 -1.57 1.27 -25.58
CA THR A 77 -0.48 2.27 -25.68
C THR A 77 0.84 1.78 -25.10
N ASP A 78 0.94 0.56 -24.61
CA ASP A 78 2.14 0.00 -23.97
C ASP A 78 3.36 0.11 -24.87
N GLY A 79 3.23 -0.18 -26.16
CA GLY A 79 4.33 -0.06 -27.12
C GLY A 79 4.90 1.35 -27.25
N LEU A 80 4.07 2.38 -27.11
CA LEU A 80 4.53 3.79 -27.11
C LEU A 80 5.27 4.11 -25.81
N GLY A 81 4.74 3.68 -24.66
CA GLY A 81 5.38 3.80 -23.36
C GLY A 81 6.73 3.09 -23.31
N GLN A 82 6.79 1.86 -23.80
CA GLN A 82 8.03 1.07 -23.92
C GLN A 82 9.09 1.80 -24.74
N ARG A 83 8.72 2.33 -25.92
CA ARG A 83 9.63 3.12 -26.78
C ARG A 83 10.13 4.37 -26.05
N SER A 84 9.25 5.07 -25.35
CA SER A 84 9.61 6.26 -24.59
C SER A 84 10.59 5.94 -23.46
N LEU A 85 10.34 4.89 -22.68
CA LEU A 85 11.25 4.43 -21.63
C LEU A 85 12.63 4.06 -22.20
N LEU A 86 12.68 3.29 -23.29
CA LEU A 86 13.93 2.90 -23.95
C LEU A 86 14.72 4.11 -24.48
N ASN A 87 14.03 5.09 -25.06
CA ASN A 87 14.67 6.33 -25.49
C ASN A 87 15.26 7.07 -24.29
N LYS A 88 14.52 7.14 -23.17
CA LYS A 88 15.01 7.79 -21.95
C LYS A 88 16.24 7.10 -21.36
N LEU A 89 16.28 5.77 -21.37
CA LEU A 89 17.48 5.02 -20.96
C LEU A 89 18.69 5.37 -21.85
N ARG A 90 18.49 5.49 -23.17
CA ARG A 90 19.56 5.90 -24.10
C ARG A 90 20.02 7.34 -23.86
N GLU A 91 19.08 8.28 -23.66
CA GLU A 91 19.41 9.67 -23.33
C GLU A 91 20.26 9.80 -22.06
N LEU A 92 20.04 8.92 -21.09
CA LEU A 92 20.80 8.85 -19.84
C LEU A 92 22.12 8.09 -19.98
N GLY A 93 22.43 7.57 -21.17
CA GLY A 93 23.64 6.79 -21.42
C GLY A 93 23.66 5.45 -20.70
N ILE A 94 22.48 4.87 -20.41
CA ILE A 94 22.35 3.55 -19.75
C ILE A 94 22.35 2.45 -20.80
N PRO A 95 23.42 1.63 -20.92
CA PRO A 95 23.46 0.53 -21.85
C PRO A 95 22.47 -0.55 -21.43
N LEU A 96 21.64 -1.03 -22.34
CA LEU A 96 20.60 -2.01 -22.02
C LEU A 96 21.17 -3.35 -21.53
N GLU A 97 22.35 -3.74 -22.02
CA GLU A 97 23.10 -4.91 -21.56
C GLU A 97 23.56 -4.83 -20.10
N ASN A 98 23.68 -3.63 -19.56
CA ASN A 98 24.04 -3.39 -18.17
C ASN A 98 22.83 -3.28 -17.24
N VAL A 99 21.60 -3.30 -17.77
CA VAL A 99 20.38 -3.33 -16.94
C VAL A 99 20.20 -4.74 -16.41
N ALA A 100 20.43 -4.92 -15.12
CA ALA A 100 20.29 -6.21 -14.45
C ALA A 100 18.83 -6.51 -14.06
N VAL A 101 18.10 -5.47 -13.61
CA VAL A 101 16.74 -5.60 -13.09
C VAL A 101 15.86 -4.48 -13.65
N VAL A 102 14.63 -4.81 -14.02
CA VAL A 102 13.53 -3.84 -14.19
C VAL A 102 12.39 -4.22 -13.27
N HIS A 103 12.20 -3.41 -12.24
CA HIS A 103 11.18 -3.57 -11.20
C HIS A 103 10.07 -2.55 -11.42
N THR A 104 8.91 -3.02 -11.79
CA THR A 104 7.72 -2.18 -12.03
C THR A 104 6.75 -2.30 -10.89
N HIS A 105 6.16 -1.18 -10.47
CA HIS A 105 5.10 -1.15 -9.47
C HIS A 105 3.75 -1.06 -10.16
N THR A 106 2.81 -1.89 -9.72
CA THR A 106 1.47 -2.10 -10.27
C THR A 106 1.45 -2.74 -11.66
N VAL A 107 0.36 -3.43 -11.96
CA VAL A 107 0.17 -4.09 -13.26
C VAL A 107 0.17 -3.11 -14.43
N SER A 108 -0.21 -1.87 -14.20
CA SER A 108 -0.23 -0.83 -15.24
C SER A 108 1.15 -0.51 -15.81
N MET A 109 2.22 -0.84 -15.07
CA MET A 109 3.62 -0.65 -15.50
C MET A 109 4.28 -1.96 -15.93
N ALA A 110 3.64 -3.11 -15.78
CA ALA A 110 4.24 -4.43 -16.07
C ALA A 110 4.81 -4.54 -17.49
N ALA A 111 4.15 -3.93 -18.47
CA ALA A 111 4.64 -3.91 -19.85
C ALA A 111 6.01 -3.23 -19.99
N MET A 112 6.36 -2.29 -19.13
CA MET A 112 7.64 -1.57 -19.16
C MET A 112 8.81 -2.51 -18.82
N ALA A 113 8.63 -3.49 -17.94
CA ALA A 113 9.63 -4.50 -17.65
C ALA A 113 10.01 -5.30 -18.91
N LEU A 114 9.03 -5.62 -19.74
CA LEU A 114 9.22 -6.40 -20.97
C LEU A 114 9.93 -5.59 -22.08
N ALA A 115 9.92 -4.25 -22.00
CA ALA A 115 10.60 -3.41 -22.97
C ALA A 115 12.12 -3.68 -23.02
N VAL A 116 12.77 -3.74 -21.87
CA VAL A 116 14.21 -4.03 -21.77
C VAL A 116 14.49 -5.49 -22.07
N LYS A 117 13.65 -6.41 -21.61
CA LYS A 117 13.81 -7.87 -21.85
C LYS A 117 13.90 -8.23 -23.32
N LYS A 118 13.24 -7.46 -24.19
CA LYS A 118 13.30 -7.66 -25.65
C LYS A 118 14.70 -7.46 -26.22
N TYR A 119 15.55 -6.62 -25.60
CA TYR A 119 16.90 -6.30 -26.03
C TYR A 119 17.98 -6.93 -25.15
N ASN A 120 17.66 -7.20 -23.89
CA ASN A 120 18.51 -7.92 -22.96
C ASN A 120 17.71 -9.08 -22.33
N PRO A 121 17.76 -10.29 -22.92
CA PRO A 121 17.04 -11.45 -22.39
C PRO A 121 17.44 -11.88 -20.98
N ALA A 122 18.66 -11.49 -20.54
CA ALA A 122 19.18 -11.80 -19.20
C ALA A 122 18.62 -10.90 -18.10
N VAL A 123 17.95 -9.77 -18.46
CA VAL A 123 17.36 -8.87 -17.47
C VAL A 123 16.30 -9.58 -16.62
N LYS A 124 16.37 -9.39 -15.31
CA LYS A 124 15.33 -9.85 -14.39
C LYS A 124 14.14 -8.90 -14.41
N THR A 125 12.98 -9.38 -14.79
CA THR A 125 11.75 -8.58 -14.80
C THR A 125 10.93 -8.84 -13.55
N ILE A 126 10.51 -7.76 -12.87
CA ILE A 126 9.77 -7.80 -11.61
C ILE A 126 8.51 -6.94 -11.73
N VAL A 127 7.40 -7.43 -11.21
CA VAL A 127 6.18 -6.63 -10.98
C VAL A 127 5.82 -6.73 -9.50
N GLN A 128 5.68 -5.57 -8.84
CA GLN A 128 5.23 -5.48 -7.46
C GLN A 128 3.75 -5.09 -7.40
N HIS A 129 2.97 -5.90 -6.72
CA HIS A 129 1.53 -5.74 -6.51
C HIS A 129 1.29 -5.10 -5.13
N HIS A 130 0.55 -3.98 -5.12
CA HIS A 130 0.21 -3.25 -3.90
C HIS A 130 -1.22 -3.51 -3.44
N ASP A 131 -2.06 -3.95 -4.36
CA ASP A 131 -3.46 -4.29 -4.17
C ASP A 131 -3.79 -5.56 -4.97
N PRO A 132 -4.99 -6.14 -4.87
CA PRO A 132 -5.48 -7.19 -5.75
C PRO A 132 -5.62 -6.71 -7.22
N ASP A 133 -4.50 -6.36 -7.83
CA ASP A 133 -4.39 -6.03 -9.25
C ASP A 133 -4.94 -7.19 -10.15
N PRO A 134 -5.42 -6.92 -11.37
CA PRO A 134 -5.37 -5.68 -12.14
C PRO A 134 -6.68 -4.90 -12.13
N TYR A 135 -7.64 -5.28 -11.32
CA TYR A 135 -8.96 -4.66 -11.35
C TYR A 135 -8.90 -3.26 -10.72
N GLY A 136 -9.60 -2.30 -11.34
CA GLY A 136 -9.67 -0.94 -10.80
C GLY A 136 -10.58 -0.91 -9.58
N ILE A 137 -10.03 -0.52 -8.46
CA ILE A 137 -10.76 -0.35 -7.21
C ILE A 137 -10.78 1.13 -6.89
N ARG A 138 -11.97 1.68 -6.62
CA ARG A 138 -12.18 3.03 -6.12
C ARG A 138 -13.08 2.96 -4.90
N ASN A 139 -12.66 3.62 -3.81
CA ASN A 139 -13.41 3.68 -2.57
C ASN A 139 -13.78 2.27 -2.07
N GLY A 140 -12.81 1.33 -2.07
CA GLY A 140 -13.03 -0.04 -1.66
C GLY A 140 -13.96 -0.87 -2.56
N ARG A 141 -14.42 -0.31 -3.68
CA ARG A 141 -15.36 -0.93 -4.61
C ARG A 141 -14.73 -1.11 -5.98
N LEU A 142 -15.09 -2.20 -6.64
CA LEU A 142 -14.66 -2.44 -8.00
C LEU A 142 -15.28 -1.40 -8.94
N SER A 143 -14.44 -0.58 -9.57
CA SER A 143 -14.84 0.50 -10.48
C SER A 143 -14.88 0.05 -11.95
N GLU A 144 -14.64 -1.23 -12.22
CA GLU A 144 -14.58 -1.75 -13.57
C GLU A 144 -15.94 -1.77 -14.26
N LYS A 145 -15.95 -1.31 -15.51
CA LYS A 145 -17.09 -1.53 -16.38
C LYS A 145 -17.08 -2.99 -16.86
N TRP A 146 -18.24 -3.65 -16.80
CA TRP A 146 -18.41 -5.08 -17.09
C TRP A 146 -17.81 -5.55 -18.43
N TRP A 147 -17.81 -4.72 -19.45
CA TRP A 147 -17.25 -5.03 -20.79
C TRP A 147 -15.71 -4.95 -20.82
N ASN A 148 -15.10 -4.20 -19.93
CA ASN A 148 -13.65 -3.99 -19.88
C ASN A 148 -12.92 -5.08 -19.07
N VAL A 149 -13.62 -5.74 -18.16
CA VAL A 149 -13.05 -6.70 -17.21
C VAL A 149 -12.33 -7.85 -17.90
N GLN A 150 -12.98 -8.50 -18.88
CA GLN A 150 -12.37 -9.61 -19.61
C GLN A 150 -11.15 -9.17 -20.40
N TYR A 151 -11.22 -8.00 -21.04
CA TYR A 151 -10.09 -7.45 -21.77
C TYR A 151 -8.89 -7.21 -20.84
N ARG A 152 -9.12 -6.53 -19.71
CA ARG A 152 -8.08 -6.29 -18.72
C ARG A 152 -7.49 -7.58 -18.14
N ALA A 153 -8.35 -8.51 -17.80
CA ALA A 153 -7.91 -9.79 -17.26
C ALA A 153 -7.04 -10.57 -18.26
N ARG A 154 -7.42 -10.61 -19.56
CA ARG A 154 -6.62 -11.27 -20.60
C ARG A 154 -5.28 -10.57 -20.81
N HIS A 155 -5.26 -9.24 -20.84
CA HIS A 155 -4.04 -8.46 -21.01
C HIS A 155 -3.11 -8.64 -19.81
N ALA A 156 -3.62 -8.52 -18.59
CA ALA A 156 -2.84 -8.73 -17.37
C ALA A 156 -2.29 -10.16 -17.29
N LYS A 157 -3.12 -11.18 -17.60
CA LYS A 157 -2.68 -12.57 -17.66
C LYS A 157 -1.52 -12.76 -18.64
N TRP A 158 -1.63 -12.20 -19.83
CA TRP A 158 -0.57 -12.26 -20.84
C TRP A 158 0.73 -11.60 -20.36
N LEU A 159 0.66 -10.46 -19.67
CA LEU A 159 1.82 -9.81 -19.06
C LEU A 159 2.43 -10.66 -17.95
N PHE A 160 1.61 -11.10 -17.00
CA PHE A 160 2.07 -11.85 -15.82
C PHE A 160 2.81 -13.13 -16.19
N GLU A 161 2.34 -13.87 -17.19
CA GLU A 161 3.00 -15.11 -17.64
C GLU A 161 4.40 -14.89 -18.23
N GLN A 162 4.77 -13.65 -18.58
CA GLN A 162 6.09 -13.30 -19.11
C GLN A 162 7.06 -12.79 -18.05
N ILE A 163 6.56 -12.27 -16.94
CA ILE A 163 7.36 -11.71 -15.84
C ILE A 163 8.12 -12.83 -15.10
N ASP A 164 9.35 -12.55 -14.71
CA ASP A 164 10.22 -13.54 -14.05
C ASP A 164 9.95 -13.66 -12.55
N LEU A 165 9.56 -12.56 -11.89
CA LEU A 165 9.28 -12.52 -10.46
C LEU A 165 8.12 -11.56 -10.17
N HIS A 166 7.13 -12.07 -9.47
CA HIS A 166 6.05 -11.28 -8.90
C HIS A 166 6.32 -11.02 -7.42
N VAL A 167 6.15 -9.80 -6.99
CA VAL A 167 6.33 -9.37 -5.60
C VAL A 167 5.00 -8.87 -5.08
N SER A 168 4.55 -9.39 -3.97
CA SER A 168 3.30 -8.97 -3.32
C SER A 168 3.62 -8.33 -1.97
N VAL A 169 2.92 -7.25 -1.62
CA VAL A 169 3.16 -6.53 -0.36
C VAL A 169 2.61 -7.26 0.87
N SER A 170 1.89 -8.37 0.67
CA SER A 170 1.35 -9.22 1.73
C SER A 170 0.99 -10.60 1.15
N GLN A 171 0.80 -11.60 2.02
CA GLN A 171 0.28 -12.92 1.62
C GLN A 171 -1.14 -12.80 1.05
N TYR A 172 -1.96 -11.89 1.59
CA TYR A 172 -3.28 -11.57 1.05
C TYR A 172 -3.21 -11.16 -0.42
N VAL A 173 -2.30 -10.25 -0.78
CA VAL A 173 -2.10 -9.81 -2.17
C VAL A 173 -1.52 -10.96 -3.01
N GLU A 174 -0.59 -11.76 -2.49
CA GLU A 174 -0.04 -12.92 -3.19
C GLU A 174 -1.10 -13.99 -3.47
N GLN A 175 -1.96 -14.30 -2.52
CA GLN A 175 -3.06 -15.25 -2.72
C GLN A 175 -3.99 -14.80 -3.85
N ASN A 176 -4.32 -13.50 -3.91
CA ASN A 176 -5.12 -12.94 -4.99
C ASN A 176 -4.41 -13.05 -6.34
N LEU A 177 -3.10 -12.79 -6.40
CA LEU A 177 -2.29 -13.01 -7.61
C LEU A 177 -2.32 -14.47 -8.06
N LEU A 178 -2.14 -15.41 -7.15
CA LEU A 178 -2.13 -16.85 -7.46
C LEU A 178 -3.50 -17.39 -7.89
N LEU A 179 -4.59 -16.75 -7.47
CA LEU A 179 -5.95 -17.08 -7.89
C LEU A 179 -6.35 -16.40 -9.21
N PHE A 180 -5.59 -15.39 -9.66
CA PHE A 180 -5.95 -14.55 -10.80
C PHE A 180 -6.24 -15.38 -12.07
N PRO A 181 -7.31 -15.11 -12.82
CA PRO A 181 -8.20 -13.94 -12.81
C PRO A 181 -9.35 -13.98 -11.79
N SER A 182 -9.49 -15.02 -11.00
CA SER A 182 -10.32 -15.00 -9.79
C SER A 182 -9.59 -14.26 -8.66
N CYS A 183 -10.27 -14.01 -7.56
CA CYS A 183 -9.64 -13.53 -6.34
C CYS A 183 -10.35 -14.11 -5.11
N SER A 184 -9.69 -14.12 -3.97
CA SER A 184 -10.33 -14.39 -2.69
C SER A 184 -11.11 -13.14 -2.29
N ALA A 185 -12.42 -13.30 -2.13
CA ALA A 185 -13.26 -12.23 -1.67
C ALA A 185 -13.33 -12.28 -0.13
N HIS A 186 -12.73 -11.30 0.55
CA HIS A 186 -13.17 -10.98 1.88
C HIS A 186 -14.36 -10.03 1.74
N ASP A 187 -15.56 -10.44 2.16
CA ASP A 187 -16.82 -9.67 2.24
C ASP A 187 -17.02 -8.63 1.14
N ILE A 188 -17.09 -9.10 -0.08
CA ILE A 188 -17.09 -8.23 -1.20
C ILE A 188 -18.51 -7.95 -1.64
N ASP A 189 -18.76 -6.66 -1.83
CA ASP A 189 -19.92 -6.08 -2.48
C ASP A 189 -20.39 -6.98 -3.65
N GLU A 190 -21.70 -7.20 -3.77
CA GLU A 190 -22.34 -7.95 -4.86
C GLU A 190 -21.86 -7.52 -6.26
N LYS A 191 -21.50 -6.24 -6.44
CA LYS A 191 -20.91 -5.75 -7.69
C LYS A 191 -19.58 -6.40 -8.03
N TYR A 192 -18.74 -6.68 -7.05
CA TYR A 192 -17.47 -7.36 -7.26
C TYR A 192 -17.67 -8.81 -7.67
N LEU A 193 -18.57 -9.53 -7.01
CA LEU A 193 -18.95 -10.89 -7.38
C LEU A 193 -19.50 -10.93 -8.81
N HIS A 194 -20.31 -9.94 -9.21
CA HIS A 194 -20.81 -9.82 -10.58
C HIS A 194 -19.67 -9.67 -11.58
N VAL A 195 -18.66 -8.83 -11.27
CA VAL A 195 -17.51 -8.64 -12.14
C VAL A 195 -16.66 -9.92 -12.25
N LEU A 196 -16.41 -10.59 -11.14
CA LEU A 196 -15.68 -11.87 -11.12
C LEU A 196 -16.41 -12.95 -11.92
N SER A 197 -17.74 -12.93 -11.95
CA SER A 197 -18.52 -13.86 -12.77
C SER A 197 -18.16 -13.78 -14.26
N LYS A 198 -17.69 -12.62 -14.75
CA LYS A 198 -17.29 -12.43 -16.16
C LYS A 198 -15.99 -13.10 -16.52
N VAL A 199 -15.15 -13.40 -15.55
CA VAL A 199 -13.83 -14.04 -15.75
C VAL A 199 -13.76 -15.47 -15.22
N LYS A 200 -14.86 -15.99 -14.64
CA LYS A 200 -14.91 -17.34 -14.02
C LYS A 200 -14.48 -18.49 -14.95
N ASN A 201 -14.64 -18.33 -16.25
CA ASN A 201 -14.27 -19.34 -17.24
C ASN A 201 -12.85 -19.17 -17.80
N MET A 202 -12.11 -18.17 -17.35
CA MET A 202 -10.72 -17.99 -17.73
C MET A 202 -9.82 -18.94 -16.93
N SER A 203 -8.85 -19.55 -17.60
CA SER A 203 -7.83 -20.36 -16.90
C SER A 203 -6.96 -19.47 -15.99
N ARG A 204 -6.53 -20.04 -14.86
CA ARG A 204 -5.58 -19.37 -13.94
C ARG A 204 -4.32 -18.93 -14.69
N THR A 205 -3.74 -17.85 -14.21
CA THR A 205 -2.47 -17.32 -14.71
C THR A 205 -1.32 -18.21 -14.25
N LYS A 206 -0.38 -18.48 -15.14
CA LYS A 206 0.83 -19.25 -14.83
C LYS A 206 1.90 -18.30 -14.31
N ILE A 207 1.98 -18.13 -13.00
CA ILE A 207 3.00 -17.33 -12.32
C ILE A 207 4.30 -18.15 -12.26
N LYS A 208 5.43 -17.61 -12.78
CA LYS A 208 6.72 -18.30 -12.76
C LYS A 208 7.31 -18.40 -11.36
N LYS A 209 7.32 -17.28 -10.65
CA LYS A 209 7.81 -17.17 -9.27
C LYS A 209 7.09 -16.01 -8.59
N SER A 210 6.68 -16.20 -7.34
CA SER A 210 6.16 -15.14 -6.48
C SER A 210 6.88 -15.12 -5.14
N VAL A 211 6.94 -13.94 -4.53
CA VAL A 211 7.47 -13.73 -3.17
C VAL A 211 6.68 -12.61 -2.50
N VAL A 212 6.59 -12.69 -1.18
CA VAL A 212 6.08 -11.58 -0.37
C VAL A 212 7.25 -10.68 0.04
N LEU A 213 7.08 -9.38 -0.19
CA LEU A 213 7.93 -8.32 0.33
C LEU A 213 7.03 -7.32 1.03
N TYR A 214 6.90 -7.43 2.32
CA TYR A 214 6.14 -6.50 3.14
C TYR A 214 6.68 -5.07 3.01
N ASN A 215 5.81 -4.08 3.12
CA ASN A 215 6.23 -2.70 3.21
C ASN A 215 6.83 -2.45 4.60
N GLY A 216 8.16 -2.46 4.67
CA GLY A 216 8.88 -2.14 5.89
C GLY A 216 8.89 -0.64 6.17
N VAL A 217 9.51 -0.29 7.26
CA VAL A 217 9.59 1.06 7.80
C VAL A 217 11.04 1.50 7.87
N ASP A 218 11.29 2.78 7.60
CA ASP A 218 12.56 3.42 7.95
C ASP A 218 12.58 3.63 9.47
N VAL A 219 13.24 2.71 10.17
CA VAL A 219 13.32 2.72 11.65
C VAL A 219 14.17 3.84 12.22
N GLU A 220 14.93 4.56 11.39
CA GLU A 220 15.63 5.79 11.79
C GLU A 220 14.68 6.99 11.81
N GLN A 221 13.62 6.96 10.98
CA GLN A 221 12.58 7.97 10.96
C GLN A 221 11.44 7.65 11.93
N PHE A 222 10.96 6.39 11.94
CA PHE A 222 9.88 5.91 12.81
C PHE A 222 10.47 5.11 13.95
N TYR A 223 10.72 5.74 15.07
CA TYR A 223 11.29 5.11 16.26
C TYR A 223 10.52 5.48 17.52
N GLN A 224 10.63 4.65 18.51
CA GLN A 224 9.97 4.81 19.79
C GLN A 224 10.59 6.00 20.56
N ASN A 225 9.79 7.04 20.80
CA ASN A 225 10.12 8.21 21.60
C ASN A 225 8.83 8.75 22.25
N PRO A 226 8.23 8.01 23.22
CA PRO A 226 6.89 8.28 23.72
C PRO A 226 6.80 9.64 24.37
N VAL A 227 5.74 10.38 24.05
CA VAL A 227 5.42 11.68 24.62
C VAL A 227 4.43 11.45 25.77
N PRO A 228 4.77 11.87 27.01
CA PRO A 228 3.85 11.76 28.14
C PRO A 228 2.55 12.51 27.90
N HIS A 229 1.42 11.86 28.19
CA HIS A 229 0.07 12.44 28.09
C HIS A 229 -0.83 11.87 29.20
N GLU A 230 -1.97 12.52 29.41
CA GLU A 230 -2.99 12.03 30.32
C GLU A 230 -4.02 11.18 29.57
N GLY A 231 -4.58 10.19 30.27
CA GLY A 231 -5.64 9.32 29.72
C GLY A 231 -5.15 8.24 28.77
N PHE A 232 -6.04 7.80 27.91
CA PHE A 232 -5.79 6.80 26.86
C PHE A 232 -6.05 7.43 25.50
N VAL A 233 -5.03 7.49 24.65
CA VAL A 233 -5.07 8.18 23.36
C VAL A 233 -5.05 7.17 22.21
N ILE A 234 -6.12 7.19 21.42
CA ILE A 234 -6.23 6.41 20.18
C ILE A 234 -5.94 7.31 18.99
N GLY A 235 -5.18 6.80 18.02
CA GLY A 235 -4.94 7.48 16.74
C GLY A 235 -5.47 6.70 15.54
N CYS A 236 -5.89 7.44 14.50
CA CYS A 236 -6.22 6.90 13.19
C CYS A 236 -5.67 7.82 12.10
N VAL A 237 -4.83 7.30 11.22
CA VAL A 237 -4.22 8.04 10.12
C VAL A 237 -4.62 7.40 8.80
N ALA A 238 -5.50 8.04 8.04
CA ALA A 238 -5.92 7.57 6.71
C ALA A 238 -6.71 8.64 5.95
N ASN A 239 -6.79 8.50 4.64
CA ASN A 239 -7.84 9.22 3.89
C ASN A 239 -9.22 8.81 4.41
N MET A 240 -10.14 9.77 4.50
CA MET A 240 -11.51 9.53 4.96
C MET A 240 -12.40 9.16 3.77
N GLY A 241 -12.35 7.89 3.42
CA GLY A 241 -13.19 7.27 2.39
C GLY A 241 -13.98 6.10 2.98
N ASP A 242 -15.06 5.72 2.31
CA ASP A 242 -15.99 4.66 2.74
C ASP A 242 -15.27 3.37 3.20
N TRP A 243 -14.26 2.92 2.45
CA TRP A 243 -13.53 1.66 2.76
C TRP A 243 -12.55 1.75 3.94
N LYS A 244 -12.22 2.96 4.38
CA LYS A 244 -11.38 3.19 5.58
C LYS A 244 -12.20 3.10 6.86
N ASP A 245 -13.52 3.26 6.73
CA ASP A 245 -14.56 2.97 7.71
C ASP A 245 -14.30 3.55 9.12
N GLN A 246 -13.79 4.79 9.18
CA GLN A 246 -13.57 5.47 10.46
C GLN A 246 -14.83 5.56 11.31
N LEU A 247 -16.03 5.45 10.69
CA LEU A 247 -17.30 5.41 11.41
C LEU A 247 -17.39 4.23 12.39
N THR A 248 -16.84 3.08 12.03
CA THR A 248 -16.76 1.92 12.95
C THR A 248 -15.97 2.25 14.20
N LEU A 249 -14.85 2.99 14.09
CA LEU A 249 -14.07 3.43 15.25
C LEU A 249 -14.81 4.51 16.06
N ILE A 250 -15.46 5.47 15.41
CA ILE A 250 -16.28 6.49 16.07
C ILE A 250 -17.38 5.81 16.91
N LYS A 251 -18.10 4.85 16.35
CA LYS A 251 -19.15 4.10 17.06
C LYS A 251 -18.62 3.24 18.21
N ALA A 252 -17.42 2.70 18.08
CA ALA A 252 -16.77 1.98 19.18
C ALA A 252 -16.48 2.90 20.36
N VAL A 253 -15.95 4.10 20.09
CA VAL A 253 -15.71 5.14 21.11
C VAL A 253 -17.03 5.65 21.71
N GLU A 254 -18.08 5.81 20.89
CA GLU A 254 -19.41 6.18 21.38
C GLU A 254 -19.94 5.19 22.41
N ILE A 255 -19.82 3.86 22.18
CA ILE A 255 -20.20 2.85 23.15
C ILE A 255 -19.45 3.03 24.48
N LEU A 256 -18.14 3.27 24.43
CA LEU A 256 -17.31 3.47 25.61
C LEU A 256 -17.70 4.76 26.36
N HIS A 257 -17.98 5.83 25.63
CA HIS A 257 -18.48 7.08 26.19
C HIS A 257 -19.84 6.88 26.89
N GLN A 258 -20.78 6.18 26.27
CA GLN A 258 -22.09 5.84 26.86
C GLN A 258 -21.97 4.95 28.09
N LYS A 259 -20.96 4.11 28.21
CA LYS A 259 -20.62 3.34 29.42
C LYS A 259 -19.99 4.18 30.53
N GLY A 260 -19.73 5.46 30.28
CA GLY A 260 -19.10 6.36 31.24
C GLY A 260 -17.57 6.24 31.33
N VAL A 261 -16.90 5.65 30.32
CA VAL A 261 -15.45 5.60 30.24
C VAL A 261 -14.91 7.05 30.13
N GLN A 262 -14.10 7.44 31.11
CA GLN A 262 -13.46 8.76 31.16
C GLN A 262 -12.04 8.68 30.63
N ASN A 263 -11.47 9.82 30.27
CA ASN A 263 -10.07 9.95 29.86
C ASN A 263 -9.69 9.13 28.61
N LEU A 264 -10.63 8.96 27.68
CA LEU A 264 -10.40 8.40 26.36
C LEU A 264 -10.43 9.51 25.32
N THR A 265 -9.41 9.59 24.48
CA THR A 265 -9.33 10.54 23.36
C THR A 265 -9.06 9.80 22.05
N LEU A 266 -9.78 10.17 21.00
CA LEU A 266 -9.57 9.66 19.64
C LEU A 266 -9.17 10.81 18.71
N ASN A 267 -8.00 10.69 18.09
CA ASN A 267 -7.47 11.67 17.16
C ASN A 267 -7.39 11.10 15.72
N PHE A 268 -8.05 11.77 14.79
CA PHE A 268 -7.98 11.47 13.37
C PHE A 268 -7.03 12.40 12.64
N ILE A 269 -6.14 11.86 11.79
CA ILE A 269 -5.37 12.63 10.80
C ILE A 269 -5.78 12.15 9.41
N GLY A 270 -6.21 13.08 8.56
CA GLY A 270 -6.55 12.82 7.17
C GLY A 270 -7.68 13.69 6.66
N SER A 271 -7.88 13.62 5.35
CA SER A 271 -8.98 14.27 4.65
C SER A 271 -9.68 13.28 3.72
N GLY A 272 -10.84 13.64 3.20
CA GLY A 272 -11.58 12.83 2.26
C GLY A 272 -13.06 13.16 2.25
N GLU A 273 -13.79 12.48 1.38
CA GLU A 273 -15.21 12.75 1.11
C GLU A 273 -16.13 12.48 2.31
N GLU A 274 -15.72 11.59 3.24
CA GLU A 274 -16.51 11.24 4.43
C GLU A 274 -16.25 12.14 5.65
N ARG A 275 -15.24 13.04 5.61
CA ARG A 275 -14.83 13.83 6.78
C ARG A 275 -15.99 14.65 7.35
N GLU A 276 -16.71 15.39 6.52
CA GLU A 276 -17.84 16.23 6.96
C GLU A 276 -18.98 15.39 7.57
N ASN A 277 -19.21 14.18 7.04
CA ASN A 277 -20.19 13.25 7.57
C ASN A 277 -19.79 12.76 8.97
N TYR A 278 -18.51 12.47 9.17
CA TYR A 278 -17.99 12.03 10.47
C TYR A 278 -18.00 13.16 11.51
N GLU A 279 -17.56 14.37 11.14
CA GLU A 279 -17.61 15.55 12.03
C GLU A 279 -19.06 15.86 12.46
N ARG A 280 -20.00 15.79 11.53
CA ARG A 280 -21.43 15.95 11.85
C ARG A 280 -21.93 14.87 12.80
N TYR A 281 -21.62 13.59 12.55
CA TYR A 281 -21.99 12.49 13.42
C TYR A 281 -21.47 12.69 14.84
N VAL A 282 -20.21 13.08 15.00
CA VAL A 282 -19.58 13.36 16.30
C VAL A 282 -20.32 14.47 17.04
N GLY A 283 -20.65 15.59 16.38
CA GLY A 283 -21.40 16.70 16.99
C GLY A 283 -22.84 16.29 17.38
N GLU A 284 -23.56 15.57 16.51
CA GLU A 284 -24.95 15.10 16.78
C GLU A 284 -25.02 14.12 17.98
N HIS A 285 -23.93 13.40 18.28
CA HIS A 285 -23.85 12.42 19.37
C HIS A 285 -23.10 12.95 20.62
N GLY A 286 -22.70 14.24 20.62
CA GLY A 286 -22.04 14.87 21.76
C GLY A 286 -20.64 14.32 22.08
N LEU A 287 -19.89 13.88 21.07
CA LEU A 287 -18.59 13.25 21.21
C LEU A 287 -17.41 14.24 20.98
N ASP A 288 -17.70 15.52 20.74
CA ASP A 288 -16.68 16.56 20.46
C ASP A 288 -15.64 16.71 21.58
N GLY A 289 -15.99 16.33 22.80
CA GLY A 289 -15.09 16.36 23.95
C GLY A 289 -14.01 15.28 23.94
N CYS A 290 -14.18 14.21 23.14
CA CYS A 290 -13.26 13.07 23.12
C CYS A 290 -12.81 12.63 21.71
N ILE A 291 -13.44 13.13 20.63
CA ILE A 291 -13.07 12.80 19.24
C ILE A 291 -12.65 14.07 18.51
N HIS A 292 -11.45 14.07 17.94
CA HIS A 292 -10.88 15.23 17.28
C HIS A 292 -10.38 14.92 15.87
N PHE A 293 -10.67 15.81 14.93
CA PHE A 293 -10.20 15.76 13.55
C PHE A 293 -9.08 16.76 13.34
N LEU A 294 -7.85 16.28 13.39
CA LEU A 294 -6.65 17.07 13.23
C LEU A 294 -6.41 17.46 11.76
N LYS A 295 -5.52 18.43 11.55
CA LYS A 295 -5.06 18.80 10.21
C LYS A 295 -4.15 17.69 9.66
N GLU A 296 -4.15 17.55 8.34
CA GLU A 296 -3.15 16.70 7.67
C GLU A 296 -1.74 17.15 8.00
N VAL A 297 -0.87 16.19 8.22
CA VAL A 297 0.54 16.40 8.49
C VAL A 297 1.37 15.73 7.39
N ARG A 298 2.60 16.17 7.24
CA ARG A 298 3.54 15.51 6.33
C ARG A 298 3.95 14.16 6.91
N HIS A 299 4.28 13.21 6.04
CA HIS A 299 4.71 11.86 6.43
C HIS A 299 5.84 11.88 7.48
N GLU A 300 6.77 12.83 7.35
CA GLU A 300 7.90 12.99 8.28
C GLU A 300 7.48 13.46 9.69
N GLN A 301 6.29 13.99 9.83
CA GLN A 301 5.73 14.45 11.10
C GLN A 301 4.89 13.37 11.81
N LEU A 302 4.53 12.28 11.10
CA LEU A 302 3.75 11.18 11.66
C LEU A 302 4.42 10.51 12.86
N PRO A 303 5.75 10.32 12.93
CA PRO A 303 6.39 9.77 14.13
C PRO A 303 6.07 10.56 15.41
N VAL A 304 5.99 11.90 15.32
CA VAL A 304 5.62 12.74 16.46
C VAL A 304 4.20 12.43 16.91
N PHE A 305 3.28 12.26 15.98
CA PHE A 305 1.90 11.88 16.27
C PHE A 305 1.82 10.47 16.86
N PHE A 306 2.43 9.47 16.23
CA PHE A 306 2.39 8.10 16.75
C PHE A 306 2.93 8.01 18.17
N ASN A 307 4.00 8.72 18.49
CA ASN A 307 4.57 8.74 19.84
C ASN A 307 3.69 9.41 20.92
N THR A 308 2.53 9.98 20.54
CA THR A 308 1.50 10.47 21.48
C THR A 308 0.37 9.48 21.72
N LEU A 309 0.44 8.27 21.16
CA LEU A 309 -0.65 7.30 21.17
C LEU A 309 -0.38 6.14 22.12
N ASP A 310 -1.45 5.61 22.72
CA ASP A 310 -1.47 4.31 23.39
C ASP A 310 -1.90 3.19 22.44
N LEU A 311 -2.69 3.53 21.41
CA LEU A 311 -3.25 2.56 20.46
C LEU A 311 -3.46 3.21 19.09
N PHE A 312 -3.08 2.52 18.04
CA PHE A 312 -3.42 2.88 16.67
C PHE A 312 -4.54 1.99 16.14
N VAL A 313 -5.59 2.57 15.56
CA VAL A 313 -6.72 1.81 15.00
C VAL A 313 -7.07 2.34 13.61
N LEU A 314 -7.09 1.46 12.61
CA LEU A 314 -7.63 1.76 11.30
C LEU A 314 -8.60 0.64 10.89
N PRO A 315 -9.91 0.88 10.92
CA PRO A 315 -10.95 -0.14 10.65
C PRO A 315 -11.19 -0.38 9.16
N SER A 316 -10.18 -0.14 8.34
CA SER A 316 -10.27 -0.37 6.90
C SER A 316 -10.59 -1.82 6.58
N TYR A 317 -11.61 -2.05 5.75
CA TYR A 317 -11.96 -3.38 5.28
C TYR A 317 -11.35 -3.75 3.92
N PHE A 318 -10.53 -2.85 3.37
CA PHE A 318 -9.81 -3.07 2.12
C PHE A 318 -8.41 -2.43 2.18
N GLU A 319 -7.40 -3.25 2.49
CA GLU A 319 -6.00 -2.86 2.52
C GLU A 319 -5.13 -3.95 1.86
N GLY A 320 -4.30 -3.55 0.90
CA GLY A 320 -3.27 -4.45 0.39
C GLY A 320 -2.21 -4.75 1.45
N PHE A 321 -1.81 -3.71 2.22
CA PHE A 321 -0.92 -3.83 3.38
C PHE A 321 -1.30 -2.86 4.50
N GLY A 322 -1.26 -1.53 4.25
CA GLY A 322 -1.50 -0.51 5.27
C GLY A 322 -0.22 -0.12 6.03
N CYS A 323 0.68 0.63 5.40
CA CYS A 323 1.98 1.03 5.98
C CYS A 323 1.86 1.71 7.34
N VAL A 324 0.80 2.47 7.58
CA VAL A 324 0.56 3.17 8.84
C VAL A 324 0.52 2.27 10.08
N PHE A 325 0.19 0.98 9.92
CA PHE A 325 0.22 0.02 11.03
C PHE A 325 1.65 -0.30 11.45
N THR A 326 2.52 -0.56 10.48
CA THR A 326 3.94 -0.84 10.76
C THR A 326 4.69 0.41 11.19
N GLU A 327 4.30 1.60 10.69
CA GLU A 327 4.81 2.89 11.14
C GLU A 327 4.46 3.14 12.62
N ALA A 328 3.21 2.92 13.02
CA ALA A 328 2.79 3.01 14.42
C ALA A 328 3.54 1.99 15.30
N ALA A 329 3.62 0.73 14.87
CA ALA A 329 4.33 -0.33 15.57
C ALA A 329 5.82 -0.02 15.75
N SER A 330 6.47 0.59 14.76
CA SER A 330 7.87 1.02 14.84
C SER A 330 8.09 2.13 15.88
N CYS A 331 7.05 2.95 16.11
CA CYS A 331 7.03 3.92 17.21
C CYS A 331 6.66 3.31 18.57
N GLY A 332 6.51 1.98 18.67
CA GLY A 332 6.16 1.26 19.89
C GLY A 332 4.67 1.28 20.21
N VAL A 333 3.82 1.67 19.28
CA VAL A 333 2.36 1.77 19.44
C VAL A 333 1.69 0.52 18.89
N PRO A 334 0.98 -0.27 19.71
CA PRO A 334 0.22 -1.42 19.23
C PRO A 334 -0.91 -0.98 18.30
N PHE A 335 -1.35 -1.86 17.40
CA PHE A 335 -2.41 -1.53 16.47
C PHE A 335 -3.55 -2.55 16.45
N MET A 336 -4.77 -2.08 16.16
CA MET A 336 -5.92 -2.92 15.86
C MET A 336 -6.34 -2.74 14.40
N ILE A 337 -6.68 -3.85 13.76
CA ILE A 337 -6.91 -3.94 12.31
C ILE A 337 -8.07 -4.90 12.01
N CYS A 338 -8.77 -4.71 10.88
CA CYS A 338 -9.73 -5.70 10.42
C CYS A 338 -9.06 -7.04 10.06
N GLU A 339 -9.76 -8.13 10.34
CA GLU A 339 -9.33 -9.49 10.00
C GLU A 339 -9.00 -9.61 8.50
N GLY A 340 -7.92 -10.33 8.18
CA GLY A 340 -7.54 -10.66 6.81
C GLY A 340 -6.93 -9.52 6.00
N GLN A 341 -6.71 -8.34 6.59
CA GLN A 341 -5.98 -7.26 5.92
C GLN A 341 -4.47 -7.45 6.04
N GLY A 342 -3.70 -6.95 5.03
CA GLY A 342 -2.29 -7.31 4.88
C GLY A 342 -1.42 -7.15 6.12
N ALA A 343 -1.50 -6.03 6.86
CA ALA A 343 -0.69 -5.84 8.06
C ALA A 343 -1.09 -6.75 9.24
N SER A 344 -2.28 -7.40 9.21
CA SER A 344 -2.65 -8.40 10.23
C SER A 344 -1.74 -9.64 10.21
N GLU A 345 -0.98 -9.83 9.12
CA GLU A 345 0.00 -10.91 8.97
C GLU A 345 1.24 -10.72 9.86
N TYR A 346 1.47 -9.51 10.37
CA TYR A 346 2.51 -9.20 11.34
C TYR A 346 2.19 -9.70 12.75
N LEU A 347 0.90 -9.92 13.05
CA LEU A 347 0.45 -10.35 14.38
C LEU A 347 0.74 -11.83 14.60
N ALA A 348 1.23 -12.17 15.78
CA ALA A 348 1.36 -13.56 16.20
C ALA A 348 -0.03 -14.24 16.19
N GLU A 349 -0.11 -15.46 15.63
CA GLU A 349 -1.40 -16.15 15.40
C GLU A 349 -2.24 -16.30 16.67
N HIS A 350 -1.57 -16.61 17.80
CA HIS A 350 -2.24 -16.79 19.08
C HIS A 350 -2.76 -15.49 19.72
N GLU A 351 -2.32 -14.32 19.22
CA GLU A 351 -2.74 -13.00 19.70
C GLU A 351 -3.75 -12.31 18.77
N LYS A 352 -3.98 -12.83 17.57
CA LYS A 352 -4.83 -12.16 16.58
C LYS A 352 -6.20 -11.76 17.14
N ASN A 353 -6.83 -12.61 17.94
CA ASN A 353 -8.13 -12.29 18.55
C ASN A 353 -8.12 -11.07 19.50
N GLN A 354 -6.96 -10.63 19.96
CA GLN A 354 -6.81 -9.45 20.82
C GLN A 354 -6.65 -8.17 19.99
N TRP A 355 -6.25 -8.28 18.72
CA TRP A 355 -5.85 -7.17 17.88
C TRP A 355 -6.65 -7.05 16.58
N THR A 356 -7.53 -8.03 16.29
CA THR A 356 -8.33 -8.03 15.07
C THR A 356 -9.82 -8.09 15.36
N PHE A 357 -10.59 -7.50 14.46
CA PHE A 357 -12.04 -7.48 14.49
C PHE A 357 -12.60 -7.58 13.08
N LYS A 358 -13.87 -8.00 12.95
CA LYS A 358 -14.54 -8.09 11.65
C LYS A 358 -14.87 -6.70 11.10
N PRO A 359 -14.91 -6.51 9.77
CA PRO A 359 -15.40 -5.29 9.16
C PRO A 359 -16.74 -4.85 9.76
N LYS A 360 -16.86 -3.55 10.10
CA LYS A 360 -18.06 -2.91 10.67
C LYS A 360 -18.50 -3.40 12.07
N ASP A 361 -17.70 -4.25 12.71
CA ASP A 361 -17.97 -4.76 14.06
C ASP A 361 -17.43 -3.81 15.14
N TYR A 362 -18.11 -2.65 15.29
CA TYR A 362 -17.76 -1.65 16.29
C TYR A 362 -18.00 -2.13 17.73
N GLN A 363 -18.84 -3.17 17.94
CA GLN A 363 -19.10 -3.73 19.27
C GLN A 363 -17.88 -4.53 19.77
N THR A 364 -17.36 -5.43 18.93
CA THR A 364 -16.11 -6.15 19.23
C THR A 364 -14.93 -5.17 19.37
N LEU A 365 -14.83 -4.17 18.48
CA LEU A 365 -13.78 -3.16 18.57
C LEU A 365 -13.84 -2.38 19.89
N ALA A 366 -15.03 -1.96 20.34
CA ALA A 366 -15.20 -1.27 21.63
C ALA A 366 -14.71 -2.15 22.80
N LYS A 367 -15.06 -3.45 22.80
CA LYS A 367 -14.61 -4.39 23.82
C LYS A 367 -13.09 -4.55 23.83
N LEU A 368 -12.45 -4.70 22.67
CA LEU A 368 -10.99 -4.83 22.55
C LEU A 368 -10.27 -3.57 23.03
N ILE A 369 -10.80 -2.38 22.71
CA ILE A 369 -10.27 -1.12 23.22
C ILE A 369 -10.37 -1.05 24.75
N GLU A 370 -11.53 -1.43 25.32
CA GLU A 370 -11.77 -1.46 26.77
C GLU A 370 -10.78 -2.41 27.49
N GLU A 371 -10.56 -3.59 26.91
CA GLU A 371 -9.57 -4.57 27.40
C GLU A 371 -8.14 -4.03 27.37
N GLN A 372 -7.78 -3.33 26.29
CA GLN A 372 -6.46 -2.71 26.13
C GLN A 372 -6.25 -1.53 27.10
N MET A 373 -7.29 -0.72 27.34
CA MET A 373 -7.24 0.34 28.36
C MET A 373 -6.97 -0.22 29.76
N ALA A 374 -7.55 -1.38 30.07
CA ALA A 374 -7.41 -2.02 31.38
C ALA A 374 -6.05 -2.67 31.59
N ASN A 375 -5.47 -3.32 30.56
CA ASN A 375 -4.31 -4.21 30.72
C ASN A 375 -3.04 -3.74 30.01
N ARG A 376 -3.12 -2.83 29.01
CA ARG A 376 -1.99 -2.35 28.18
C ARG A 376 -1.07 -3.47 27.69
N CYS A 377 -1.65 -4.46 27.02
CA CYS A 377 -0.91 -5.60 26.49
C CYS A 377 0.12 -5.15 25.45
N VAL A 378 1.29 -5.79 25.45
CA VAL A 378 2.33 -5.61 24.44
C VAL A 378 2.01 -6.52 23.25
N GLN A 379 2.03 -5.96 22.05
CA GLN A 379 1.76 -6.67 20.80
C GLN A 379 3.02 -7.40 20.32
N GLN A 380 2.91 -8.69 19.99
CA GLN A 380 4.01 -9.45 19.41
C GLN A 380 3.92 -9.47 17.89
N LEU A 381 5.00 -9.04 17.25
CA LEU A 381 5.13 -9.06 15.80
C LEU A 381 6.05 -10.19 15.34
N VAL A 382 5.65 -10.89 14.29
CA VAL A 382 6.36 -12.08 13.76
C VAL A 382 7.29 -11.77 12.59
N GLU A 383 7.18 -10.57 12.01
CA GLU A 383 8.01 -10.12 10.91
C GLU A 383 8.79 -8.85 11.29
N PRO A 384 9.98 -8.63 10.72
CA PRO A 384 10.75 -7.41 11.00
C PRO A 384 10.08 -6.19 10.41
N LEU A 385 10.13 -5.08 11.15
CA LEU A 385 9.64 -3.77 10.70
C LEU A 385 10.66 -3.07 9.78
N ASN A 386 11.97 -3.30 10.01
CA ASN A 386 13.03 -2.61 9.29
C ASN A 386 13.03 -2.94 7.81
N ILE A 387 12.88 -1.92 6.97
CA ILE A 387 12.88 -2.06 5.50
C ILE A 387 14.20 -2.63 4.97
N ASP A 388 15.34 -2.34 5.60
CA ASP A 388 16.65 -2.86 5.17
C ASP A 388 16.74 -4.37 5.33
N GLU A 389 16.23 -4.93 6.43
CA GLU A 389 16.18 -6.39 6.63
C GLU A 389 15.30 -7.08 5.58
N LEU A 390 14.14 -6.49 5.28
CA LEU A 390 13.23 -7.00 4.26
C LEU A 390 13.85 -6.95 2.86
N ILE A 391 14.54 -5.87 2.53
CA ILE A 391 15.23 -5.73 1.23
C ILE A 391 16.41 -6.70 1.13
N ILE A 392 17.20 -6.92 2.18
CA ILE A 392 18.28 -7.92 2.18
C ILE A 392 17.71 -9.33 1.91
N ARG A 393 16.57 -9.68 2.52
CA ARG A 393 15.87 -10.94 2.24
C ARG A 393 15.41 -11.02 0.78
N PHE A 394 14.82 -9.94 0.28
CA PHE A 394 14.31 -9.85 -1.10
C PHE A 394 15.41 -9.97 -2.15
N LEU A 395 16.57 -9.34 -1.95
CA LEU A 395 17.70 -9.38 -2.89
C LEU A 395 18.23 -10.81 -3.15
N LYS A 396 17.98 -11.76 -2.24
CA LYS A 396 18.31 -13.18 -2.45
C LYS A 396 17.47 -13.87 -3.54
N HIS A 397 16.39 -13.24 -3.98
CA HIS A 397 15.49 -13.74 -5.01
C HIS A 397 15.79 -13.19 -6.41
N ILE A 398 16.69 -12.20 -6.49
CA ILE A 398 17.14 -11.53 -7.73
C ILE A 398 18.46 -12.12 -8.18
#